data_31dfd27e40738f0621289eb45ab823d5
#
_entry.id   31dfd27e40738f0621289eb45ab823d5
#
_cell.length_a   1.000
_cell.length_b   1.000
_cell.length_c   1.000
_cell.angle_alpha   90.00
_cell.angle_beta   90.00
_cell.angle_gamma   90.00
#
_symmetry.space_group_name_H-M   'P 1'
#
loop_
_entity.id
_entity.type
_entity.pdbx_description
1 polymer ?
#
loop_
_entity_poly.entity_id
_entity_poly.type
_entity_poly.pdbx_seq_one_letter_code
_entity_poly.pdbx_strand_id
1 'polypeptide(L)'
;MQNLQEKKIAIVCDWIKDWGGAEIVLEQMLEIFPNADIFTSIFFGGKKDIFKNRVIKTSFIQNIPVLNKSHKLALFFRPLAFESFDLSSYDIVISSTSAESKGVITKPETLQICYCHTPTRYFWSHYHEYINMMEFGFLNPIGKWLMPKIVHNLRIWDFVASKRPDYFIANSENTAKRIKKYYNRESEVIYPCLDIENIPFSNEKEDYYFYNGRCIPYKKFDLIVDAFNENGKKIKIATNTDNKLYRELKEKSNSNIEWILTNDLDLINKLHSKAKAFLFPPEEDFGLVPIAAMASGTPVIAYGRGGALETVVSGITGVFFEEQNEISLNKTIDYFEKMNFDSEKIRNHAMSFDKKMFRKNLIEFINKKLEN
;
A
#
# COMPACT_ATOMS: atom_id res chain seq x y z
N MET A 1 24.37 7.15 14.72
CA MET A 1 24.58 6.91 13.26
C MET A 1 25.85 6.12 12.96
N GLN A 2 26.98 6.32 13.67
CA GLN A 2 28.21 5.54 13.43
C GLN A 2 28.00 4.01 13.55
N ASN A 3 27.19 3.57 14.50
CA ASN A 3 26.97 2.13 14.74
C ASN A 3 26.19 1.40 13.62
N LEU A 4 25.31 2.11 12.87
CA LEU A 4 24.54 1.52 11.76
C LEU A 4 25.32 1.40 10.46
N GLN A 5 26.34 2.25 10.23
CA GLN A 5 27.14 2.24 8.99
C GLN A 5 28.09 1.03 8.89
N GLU A 6 28.46 0.46 10.03
CA GLU A 6 29.34 -0.72 10.12
C GLU A 6 28.56 -2.04 10.03
N LYS A 7 27.21 -2.00 10.15
CA LYS A 7 26.37 -3.18 10.16
C LYS A 7 26.07 -3.68 8.75
N LYS A 8 26.14 -4.97 8.56
CA LYS A 8 25.70 -5.62 7.33
C LYS A 8 24.19 -5.82 7.35
N ILE A 9 23.48 -5.15 6.43
CA ILE A 9 22.02 -5.07 6.42
C ILE A 9 21.45 -5.80 5.20
N ALA A 10 20.42 -6.61 5.42
CA ALA A 10 19.58 -7.18 4.38
C ALA A 10 18.17 -6.58 4.44
N ILE A 11 17.62 -6.22 3.29
CA ILE A 11 16.21 -5.84 3.13
C ILE A 11 15.50 -6.95 2.39
N VAL A 12 14.44 -7.50 2.99
CA VAL A 12 13.67 -8.61 2.43
C VAL A 12 12.28 -8.09 2.07
N CYS A 13 11.86 -8.25 0.81
CA CYS A 13 10.54 -7.86 0.36
C CYS A 13 9.80 -9.00 -0.36
N ASP A 14 8.47 -8.98 -0.36
CA ASP A 14 7.68 -10.10 -0.86
C ASP A 14 7.93 -10.40 -2.34
N TRP A 15 7.83 -9.38 -3.19
CA TRP A 15 8.17 -9.38 -4.62
C TRP A 15 8.36 -7.94 -5.10
N ILE A 16 9.08 -7.77 -6.19
CA ILE A 16 9.27 -6.48 -6.86
C ILE A 16 8.85 -6.65 -8.31
N LYS A 17 7.63 -6.22 -8.63
CA LYS A 17 7.04 -6.34 -9.97
C LYS A 17 6.47 -5.02 -10.47
N ASP A 18 5.52 -4.48 -9.72
CA ASP A 18 4.86 -3.21 -10.01
C ASP A 18 5.28 -2.19 -8.97
N TRP A 19 5.20 -0.89 -9.29
CA TRP A 19 5.55 0.18 -8.35
C TRP A 19 4.29 0.66 -7.63
N GLY A 20 4.27 0.51 -6.32
CA GLY A 20 3.14 0.89 -5.45
C GLY A 20 3.60 1.43 -4.10
N GLY A 21 2.70 1.47 -3.12
CA GLY A 21 2.99 2.03 -1.79
C GLY A 21 4.07 1.30 -1.01
N ALA A 22 4.15 -0.03 -1.14
CA ALA A 22 5.19 -0.82 -0.47
C ALA A 22 6.58 -0.57 -1.10
N GLU A 23 6.63 -0.40 -2.43
CA GLU A 23 7.87 -0.11 -3.14
C GLU A 23 8.38 1.31 -2.87
N ILE A 24 7.49 2.28 -2.58
CA ILE A 24 7.89 3.63 -2.11
C ILE A 24 8.60 3.52 -0.75
N VAL A 25 8.07 2.72 0.18
CA VAL A 25 8.72 2.47 1.47
C VAL A 25 10.05 1.75 1.29
N LEU A 26 10.10 0.73 0.42
CA LEU A 26 11.33 0.04 0.07
C LEU A 26 12.39 1.01 -0.48
N GLU A 27 12.01 1.91 -1.36
CA GLU A 27 12.89 2.96 -1.91
C GLU A 27 13.50 3.80 -0.78
N GLN A 28 12.69 4.24 0.18
CA GLN A 28 13.20 5.00 1.33
C GLN A 28 14.12 4.20 2.22
N MET A 29 13.83 2.91 2.45
CA MET A 29 14.74 2.02 3.18
C MET A 29 16.09 1.87 2.46
N LEU A 30 16.07 1.74 1.13
CA LEU A 30 17.27 1.63 0.31
C LEU A 30 18.08 2.92 0.25
N GLU A 31 17.43 4.08 0.38
CA GLU A 31 18.15 5.37 0.48
C GLU A 31 18.78 5.57 1.87
N ILE A 32 18.15 5.04 2.93
CA ILE A 32 18.75 5.02 4.29
C ILE A 32 19.94 4.07 4.34
N PHE A 33 19.80 2.89 3.71
CA PHE A 33 20.79 1.81 3.72
C PHE A 33 21.34 1.53 2.31
N PRO A 34 22.22 2.41 1.79
CA PRO A 34 22.69 2.32 0.41
C PRO A 34 23.45 1.03 0.09
N ASN A 35 24.06 0.40 1.10
CA ASN A 35 24.83 -0.84 0.97
C ASN A 35 24.04 -2.10 1.32
N ALA A 36 22.72 -2.00 1.58
CA ALA A 36 21.90 -3.16 1.90
C ALA A 36 21.72 -4.09 0.69
N ASP A 37 21.88 -5.38 0.90
CA ASP A 37 21.50 -6.41 -0.06
C ASP A 37 19.97 -6.60 -0.05
N ILE A 38 19.41 -6.88 -1.23
CA ILE A 38 17.95 -7.06 -1.39
C ILE A 38 17.65 -8.54 -1.60
N PHE A 39 16.68 -9.06 -0.85
CA PHE A 39 16.14 -10.40 -1.00
C PHE A 39 14.65 -10.32 -1.36
N THR A 40 14.23 -11.05 -2.37
CA THR A 40 12.84 -11.05 -2.82
C THR A 40 12.46 -12.38 -3.47
N SER A 41 11.17 -12.75 -3.41
CA SER A 41 10.75 -13.97 -4.09
C SER A 41 10.86 -13.87 -5.60
N ILE A 42 10.49 -12.71 -6.17
CA ILE A 42 10.48 -12.43 -7.61
C ILE A 42 10.91 -10.98 -7.86
N PHE A 43 11.75 -10.78 -8.87
CA PHE A 43 12.22 -9.46 -9.29
C PHE A 43 11.99 -9.22 -10.79
N PHE A 44 11.16 -8.22 -11.12
CA PHE A 44 10.93 -7.71 -12.47
C PHE A 44 11.14 -6.19 -12.58
N GLY A 45 11.67 -5.58 -11.51
CA GLY A 45 11.78 -4.12 -11.35
C GLY A 45 13.02 -3.45 -11.96
N GLY A 46 13.73 -4.10 -12.91
CA GLY A 46 15.06 -3.71 -13.40
C GLY A 46 15.23 -2.34 -14.09
N LYS A 47 14.17 -1.52 -14.20
CA LYS A 47 14.24 -0.19 -14.86
C LYS A 47 14.40 0.99 -13.89
N LYS A 48 14.33 0.79 -12.58
CA LYS A 48 14.49 1.87 -11.58
C LYS A 48 15.94 2.02 -11.17
N ASP A 49 16.42 3.25 -11.15
CA ASP A 49 17.81 3.58 -10.81
C ASP A 49 18.19 3.15 -9.40
N ILE A 50 17.21 3.08 -8.50
CA ILE A 50 17.41 2.64 -7.12
C ILE A 50 17.99 1.21 -7.02
N PHE A 51 17.79 0.37 -8.02
CA PHE A 51 18.30 -0.99 -8.06
C PHE A 51 19.67 -1.13 -8.77
N LYS A 52 20.15 -0.06 -9.43
CA LYS A 52 21.47 -0.07 -10.08
C LYS A 52 22.58 -0.28 -9.05
N ASN A 53 23.53 -1.13 -9.38
CA ASN A 53 24.70 -1.46 -8.56
C ASN A 53 24.38 -2.10 -7.20
N ARG A 54 23.16 -2.66 -7.02
CA ARG A 54 22.79 -3.39 -5.81
C ARG A 54 22.76 -4.89 -6.06
N VAL A 55 23.12 -5.66 -5.02
CA VAL A 55 22.95 -7.10 -5.03
C VAL A 55 21.50 -7.45 -4.76
N ILE A 56 20.84 -8.07 -5.74
CA ILE A 56 19.46 -8.55 -5.63
C ILE A 56 19.47 -10.07 -5.71
N LYS A 57 19.09 -10.71 -4.61
CA LYS A 57 18.98 -12.16 -4.50
C LYS A 57 17.51 -12.57 -4.59
N THR A 58 17.19 -13.32 -5.62
CA THR A 58 15.83 -13.86 -5.84
C THR A 58 15.74 -15.30 -5.35
N SER A 59 14.54 -15.72 -4.99
CA SER A 59 14.29 -17.12 -4.63
C SER A 59 14.25 -18.02 -5.88
N PHE A 60 14.20 -19.34 -5.65
CA PHE A 60 14.04 -20.32 -6.72
C PHE A 60 12.76 -20.11 -7.56
N ILE A 61 11.75 -19.43 -7.01
CA ILE A 61 10.50 -19.08 -7.71
C ILE A 61 10.78 -18.26 -8.97
N GLN A 62 11.80 -17.37 -8.94
CA GLN A 62 12.20 -16.56 -10.09
C GLN A 62 12.51 -17.40 -11.33
N ASN A 63 13.15 -18.56 -11.14
CA ASN A 63 13.65 -19.42 -12.20
C ASN A 63 12.61 -20.42 -12.74
N ILE A 64 11.42 -20.47 -12.12
CA ILE A 64 10.33 -21.38 -12.54
C ILE A 64 9.30 -20.56 -13.32
N PRO A 65 9.22 -20.67 -14.67
CA PRO A 65 8.38 -19.77 -15.51
C PRO A 65 6.90 -19.77 -15.17
N VAL A 66 6.37 -20.87 -14.63
CA VAL A 66 4.97 -20.98 -14.21
C VAL A 66 4.72 -20.26 -12.89
N LEU A 67 5.67 -20.35 -11.95
CA LEU A 67 5.53 -19.75 -10.62
C LEU A 67 5.81 -18.24 -10.64
N ASN A 68 6.78 -17.78 -11.41
CA ASN A 68 7.12 -16.35 -11.46
C ASN A 68 6.04 -15.49 -12.15
N LYS A 69 5.19 -16.10 -13.00
CA LYS A 69 4.08 -15.41 -13.68
C LYS A 69 2.75 -15.52 -12.93
N SER A 70 2.59 -16.54 -12.07
CA SER A 70 1.33 -16.84 -11.40
C SER A 70 1.43 -16.67 -9.89
N HIS A 71 0.91 -15.57 -9.36
CA HIS A 71 0.81 -15.34 -7.91
C HIS A 71 0.01 -16.43 -7.19
N LYS A 72 -1.00 -17.02 -7.85
CA LYS A 72 -1.83 -18.09 -7.28
C LYS A 72 -1.03 -19.36 -7.03
N LEU A 73 -0.20 -19.78 -8.00
CA LEU A 73 0.64 -20.98 -7.87
C LEU A 73 1.86 -20.73 -6.99
N ALA A 74 2.47 -19.56 -7.06
CA ALA A 74 3.60 -19.20 -6.22
C ALA A 74 3.24 -19.18 -4.71
N LEU A 75 1.97 -18.95 -4.37
CA LEU A 75 1.47 -18.92 -3.00
C LEU A 75 1.89 -20.13 -2.16
N PHE A 76 1.88 -21.32 -2.75
CA PHE A 76 2.23 -22.57 -2.07
C PHE A 76 3.73 -22.69 -1.76
N PHE A 77 4.56 -22.03 -2.56
CA PHE A 77 6.02 -22.15 -2.50
C PHE A 77 6.69 -20.97 -1.81
N ARG A 78 5.98 -19.84 -1.62
CA ARG A 78 6.55 -18.63 -0.99
C ARG A 78 7.05 -18.86 0.43
N PRO A 79 6.36 -19.61 1.32
CA PRO A 79 6.92 -19.95 2.63
C PRO A 79 8.32 -20.54 2.52
N LEU A 80 8.47 -21.59 1.73
CA LEU A 80 9.75 -22.25 1.51
C LEU A 80 10.78 -21.32 0.84
N ALA A 81 10.33 -20.46 -0.08
CA ALA A 81 11.21 -19.52 -0.77
C ALA A 81 11.88 -18.53 0.18
N PHE A 82 11.14 -18.01 1.17
CA PHE A 82 11.70 -17.10 2.16
C PHE A 82 12.55 -17.84 3.22
N GLU A 83 12.16 -19.03 3.60
CA GLU A 83 12.94 -19.87 4.53
C GLU A 83 14.26 -20.38 3.93
N SER A 84 14.38 -20.43 2.60
CA SER A 84 15.59 -20.89 1.90
C SER A 84 16.67 -19.83 1.74
N PHE A 85 16.42 -18.56 2.08
CA PHE A 85 17.45 -17.54 2.02
C PHE A 85 18.50 -17.69 3.13
N ASP A 86 19.77 -17.70 2.74
CA ASP A 86 20.88 -17.63 3.69
C ASP A 86 21.12 -16.18 4.11
N LEU A 87 20.67 -15.84 5.32
CA LEU A 87 20.83 -14.53 5.94
C LEU A 87 21.87 -14.56 7.09
N SER A 88 22.65 -15.63 7.18
CA SER A 88 23.60 -15.88 8.29
C SER A 88 24.71 -14.84 8.42
N SER A 89 25.00 -14.08 7.37
CA SER A 89 26.07 -13.08 7.35
C SER A 89 25.61 -11.65 7.66
N TYR A 90 24.32 -11.45 8.01
CA TYR A 90 23.76 -10.13 8.25
C TYR A 90 23.55 -9.85 9.74
N ASP A 91 23.87 -8.62 10.16
CA ASP A 91 23.64 -8.13 11.52
C ASP A 91 22.20 -7.68 11.73
N ILE A 92 21.60 -7.10 10.67
CA ILE A 92 20.24 -6.57 10.68
C ILE A 92 19.49 -7.06 9.44
N VAL A 93 18.28 -7.58 9.65
CA VAL A 93 17.37 -7.99 8.59
C VAL A 93 16.07 -7.22 8.73
N ILE A 94 15.71 -6.44 7.71
CA ILE A 94 14.47 -5.66 7.69
C ILE A 94 13.55 -6.26 6.62
N SER A 95 12.43 -6.84 7.03
CA SER A 95 11.41 -7.31 6.09
C SER A 95 10.37 -6.21 5.84
N SER A 96 10.14 -5.86 4.56
CA SER A 96 9.04 -5.00 4.11
C SER A 96 7.94 -5.91 3.56
N THR A 97 6.88 -6.15 4.34
CA THR A 97 5.97 -7.27 4.11
C THR A 97 4.49 -6.89 4.03
N SER A 98 3.82 -7.45 3.05
CA SER A 98 2.36 -7.58 2.96
C SER A 98 1.93 -9.06 2.93
N ALA A 99 2.92 -9.96 2.91
CA ALA A 99 2.72 -11.39 2.73
C ALA A 99 3.75 -12.23 3.52
N GLU A 100 4.64 -12.95 2.84
CA GLU A 100 5.45 -14.01 3.44
C GLU A 100 6.87 -13.59 3.82
N SER A 101 7.39 -12.43 3.40
CA SER A 101 8.80 -12.02 3.60
C SER A 101 9.23 -11.89 5.08
N LYS A 102 8.27 -11.70 6.01
CA LYS A 102 8.53 -11.76 7.46
C LYS A 102 9.01 -13.12 7.95
N GLY A 103 8.77 -14.16 7.14
CA GLY A 103 9.06 -15.56 7.49
C GLY A 103 10.49 -16.01 7.19
N VAL A 104 11.42 -15.11 6.91
CA VAL A 104 12.84 -15.48 6.80
C VAL A 104 13.41 -15.97 8.14
N ILE A 105 14.47 -16.76 8.06
CA ILE A 105 15.14 -17.33 9.23
C ILE A 105 16.48 -16.62 9.40
N THR A 106 16.74 -16.15 10.61
CA THR A 106 17.96 -15.44 10.99
C THR A 106 18.69 -16.15 12.12
N LYS A 107 19.94 -15.76 12.40
CA LYS A 107 20.68 -16.21 13.58
C LYS A 107 20.16 -15.51 14.85
N PRO A 108 20.43 -16.07 16.04
CA PRO A 108 20.04 -15.45 17.31
C PRO A 108 20.60 -14.04 17.52
N GLU A 109 21.77 -13.74 16.96
CA GLU A 109 22.44 -12.44 17.10
C GLU A 109 21.97 -11.40 16.08
N THR A 110 21.21 -11.82 15.05
CA THR A 110 20.70 -10.95 14.01
C THR A 110 19.45 -10.22 14.48
N LEU A 111 19.46 -8.90 14.47
CA LEU A 111 18.25 -8.10 14.74
C LEU A 111 17.29 -8.20 13.56
N GLN A 112 16.14 -8.87 13.74
CA GLN A 112 15.12 -9.03 12.72
C GLN A 112 13.94 -8.08 12.97
N ILE A 113 13.73 -7.11 12.07
CA ILE A 113 12.64 -6.12 12.11
C ILE A 113 11.67 -6.40 10.96
N CYS A 114 10.37 -6.39 11.27
CA CYS A 114 9.31 -6.51 10.27
C CYS A 114 8.57 -5.18 10.12
N TYR A 115 8.77 -4.48 9.00
CA TYR A 115 7.88 -3.40 8.59
C TYR A 115 6.67 -4.01 7.87
N CYS A 116 5.55 -4.04 8.57
CA CYS A 116 4.34 -4.71 8.14
C CYS A 116 3.36 -3.70 7.50
N HIS A 117 3.18 -3.81 6.18
CA HIS A 117 2.16 -3.02 5.48
C HIS A 117 0.75 -3.50 5.79
N THR A 118 0.60 -4.81 5.99
CA THR A 118 -0.62 -5.47 6.48
C THR A 118 -0.31 -6.92 6.82
N PRO A 119 -0.93 -7.53 7.84
CA PRO A 119 -0.99 -8.98 7.95
C PRO A 119 -1.63 -9.58 6.68
N THR A 120 -1.09 -10.70 6.22
CA THR A 120 -1.43 -11.33 4.93
C THR A 120 -2.95 -11.39 4.69
N ARG A 121 -3.50 -10.44 3.89
CA ARG A 121 -4.95 -10.19 3.75
C ARG A 121 -5.72 -11.43 3.34
N TYR A 122 -5.22 -12.20 2.38
CA TYR A 122 -5.87 -13.40 1.87
C TYR A 122 -5.84 -14.58 2.85
N PHE A 123 -5.09 -14.52 3.94
CA PHE A 123 -5.17 -15.48 5.04
C PHE A 123 -6.13 -15.03 6.14
N TRP A 124 -6.29 -13.72 6.37
CA TRP A 124 -6.95 -13.13 7.52
C TRP A 124 -8.17 -12.29 7.13
N SER A 125 -8.01 -10.97 7.02
CA SER A 125 -9.11 -10.00 6.93
C SER A 125 -10.01 -10.13 5.70
N HIS A 126 -9.46 -10.52 4.55
CA HIS A 126 -10.18 -10.60 3.28
C HIS A 126 -10.29 -12.05 2.76
N TYR A 127 -10.16 -13.03 3.65
CA TYR A 127 -10.15 -14.45 3.30
C TYR A 127 -11.37 -14.86 2.43
N HIS A 128 -12.58 -14.50 2.86
CA HIS A 128 -13.80 -14.87 2.16
C HIS A 128 -13.92 -14.20 0.79
N GLU A 129 -13.50 -12.93 0.68
CA GLU A 129 -13.49 -12.22 -0.60
C GLU A 129 -12.54 -12.90 -1.59
N TYR A 130 -11.31 -13.20 -1.15
CA TYR A 130 -10.32 -13.85 -2.01
C TYR A 130 -10.75 -15.24 -2.45
N ILE A 131 -11.32 -16.07 -1.55
CA ILE A 131 -11.82 -17.40 -1.91
C ILE A 131 -12.97 -17.30 -2.94
N ASN A 132 -13.87 -16.35 -2.78
CA ASN A 132 -15.00 -16.15 -3.70
C ASN A 132 -14.55 -15.60 -5.07
N MET A 133 -13.51 -14.77 -5.11
CA MET A 133 -12.94 -14.21 -6.35
C MET A 133 -12.00 -15.18 -7.09
N MET A 134 -11.62 -16.31 -6.48
CA MET A 134 -10.75 -17.27 -7.13
C MET A 134 -11.50 -17.99 -8.26
N GLU A 135 -10.99 -17.81 -9.47
CA GLU A 135 -11.45 -18.52 -10.65
C GLU A 135 -10.40 -19.55 -11.10
N PHE A 136 -10.78 -20.80 -11.10
CA PHE A 136 -9.96 -21.94 -11.54
C PHE A 136 -10.46 -22.54 -12.86
N GLY A 137 -11.32 -21.80 -13.60
CA GLY A 137 -11.95 -22.26 -14.82
C GLY A 137 -12.80 -23.53 -14.56
N PHE A 138 -12.61 -24.57 -15.36
CA PHE A 138 -13.33 -25.84 -15.22
C PHE A 138 -13.00 -26.60 -13.92
N LEU A 139 -11.89 -26.26 -13.23
CA LEU A 139 -11.50 -26.85 -11.94
C LEU A 139 -12.08 -26.10 -10.73
N ASN A 140 -12.97 -25.14 -10.93
CA ASN A 140 -13.57 -24.34 -9.84
C ASN A 140 -14.14 -25.16 -8.67
N PRO A 141 -14.88 -26.29 -8.86
CA PRO A 141 -15.39 -27.06 -7.73
C PRO A 141 -14.28 -27.66 -6.88
N ILE A 142 -13.25 -28.22 -7.51
CA ILE A 142 -12.09 -28.82 -6.83
C ILE A 142 -11.26 -27.73 -6.15
N GLY A 143 -11.01 -26.63 -6.84
CA GLY A 143 -10.27 -25.48 -6.31
C GLY A 143 -10.95 -24.89 -5.08
N LYS A 144 -12.25 -24.62 -5.13
CA LYS A 144 -13.02 -24.09 -4.01
C LYS A 144 -13.09 -25.05 -2.81
N TRP A 145 -13.05 -26.36 -3.05
CA TRP A 145 -12.99 -27.36 -1.98
C TRP A 145 -11.61 -27.48 -1.33
N LEU A 146 -10.54 -27.37 -2.14
CA LEU A 146 -9.17 -27.56 -1.67
C LEU A 146 -8.57 -26.30 -1.04
N MET A 147 -8.88 -25.11 -1.58
CA MET A 147 -8.29 -23.83 -1.13
C MET A 147 -8.49 -23.53 0.34
N PRO A 148 -9.66 -23.78 0.98
CA PRO A 148 -9.81 -23.57 2.41
C PRO A 148 -8.80 -24.35 3.26
N LYS A 149 -8.51 -25.61 2.88
CA LYS A 149 -7.54 -26.48 3.59
C LYS A 149 -6.12 -25.95 3.42
N ILE A 150 -5.78 -25.51 2.21
CA ILE A 150 -4.48 -24.94 1.89
C ILE A 150 -4.27 -23.63 2.67
N VAL A 151 -5.23 -22.72 2.60
CA VAL A 151 -5.16 -21.45 3.31
C VAL A 151 -5.13 -21.66 4.84
N HIS A 152 -5.79 -22.70 5.35
CA HIS A 152 -5.68 -23.06 6.76
C HIS A 152 -4.22 -23.35 7.16
N ASN A 153 -3.53 -24.21 6.40
CA ASN A 153 -2.12 -24.54 6.67
C ASN A 153 -1.20 -23.33 6.48
N LEU A 154 -1.41 -22.53 5.44
CA LEU A 154 -0.65 -21.30 5.21
C LEU A 154 -0.89 -20.27 6.31
N ARG A 155 -2.09 -20.20 6.89
CA ARG A 155 -2.39 -19.33 8.03
C ARG A 155 -1.64 -19.77 9.30
N ILE A 156 -1.53 -21.08 9.53
CA ILE A 156 -0.72 -21.62 10.64
C ILE A 156 0.75 -21.24 10.45
N TRP A 157 1.28 -21.44 9.25
CA TRP A 157 2.64 -21.02 8.92
C TRP A 157 2.83 -19.51 9.12
N ASP A 158 1.91 -18.68 8.62
CA ASP A 158 1.94 -17.22 8.71
C ASP A 158 1.95 -16.73 10.18
N PHE A 159 1.16 -17.40 11.04
CA PHE A 159 1.15 -17.14 12.47
C PHE A 159 2.49 -17.53 13.12
N VAL A 160 3.03 -18.70 12.80
CA VAL A 160 4.34 -19.14 13.32
C VAL A 160 5.44 -18.22 12.80
N ALA A 161 5.45 -17.88 11.51
CA ALA A 161 6.40 -16.96 10.90
C ALA A 161 6.37 -15.56 11.54
N SER A 162 5.22 -15.12 12.02
CA SER A 162 5.10 -13.84 12.75
C SER A 162 5.82 -13.81 14.12
N LYS A 163 6.31 -14.94 14.61
CA LYS A 163 7.09 -15.01 15.86
C LYS A 163 8.59 -14.86 15.64
N ARG A 164 9.05 -14.92 14.37
CA ARG A 164 10.46 -14.83 14.01
C ARG A 164 11.04 -13.41 14.15
N PRO A 165 10.37 -12.34 13.66
CA PRO A 165 10.86 -10.99 13.86
C PRO A 165 10.94 -10.63 15.36
N ASP A 166 12.02 -10.00 15.78
CA ASP A 166 12.17 -9.47 17.13
C ASP A 166 11.17 -8.34 17.36
N TYR A 167 11.04 -7.45 16.35
CA TYR A 167 10.16 -6.28 16.42
C TYR A 167 9.29 -6.12 15.17
N PHE A 168 8.10 -5.57 15.40
CA PHE A 168 7.17 -5.15 14.35
C PHE A 168 7.07 -3.63 14.30
N ILE A 169 7.10 -3.11 13.08
CA ILE A 169 6.66 -1.75 12.74
C ILE A 169 5.38 -1.89 11.92
N ALA A 170 4.33 -1.19 12.31
CA ALA A 170 3.09 -1.10 11.54
C ALA A 170 3.07 0.18 10.71
N ASN A 171 2.54 0.12 9.49
CA ASN A 171 2.38 1.30 8.64
C ASN A 171 1.23 2.22 9.06
N SER A 172 0.41 1.81 10.04
CA SER A 172 -0.77 2.53 10.54
C SER A 172 -1.26 1.94 11.85
N GLU A 173 -2.03 2.70 12.63
CA GLU A 173 -2.74 2.19 13.81
C GLU A 173 -3.73 1.07 13.43
N ASN A 174 -4.38 1.21 12.26
CA ASN A 174 -5.25 0.18 11.71
C ASN A 174 -4.49 -1.14 11.50
N THR A 175 -3.29 -1.08 10.94
CA THR A 175 -2.42 -2.26 10.78
C THR A 175 -1.89 -2.77 12.11
N ALA A 176 -1.53 -1.89 13.07
CA ALA A 176 -1.11 -2.29 14.41
C ALA A 176 -2.19 -3.10 15.12
N LYS A 177 -3.46 -2.68 15.06
CA LYS A 177 -4.60 -3.44 15.58
C LYS A 177 -4.74 -4.82 14.93
N ARG A 178 -4.48 -4.94 13.62
CA ARG A 178 -4.49 -6.23 12.90
C ARG A 178 -3.32 -7.12 13.32
N ILE A 179 -2.12 -6.57 13.47
CA ILE A 179 -0.92 -7.29 13.98
C ILE A 179 -1.23 -7.84 15.37
N LYS A 180 -1.77 -7.02 16.26
CA LYS A 180 -2.16 -7.44 17.61
C LYS A 180 -3.18 -8.57 17.58
N LYS A 181 -4.24 -8.42 16.75
CA LYS A 181 -5.32 -9.41 16.66
C LYS A 181 -4.87 -10.73 16.05
N TYR A 182 -4.15 -10.70 14.93
CA TYR A 182 -3.86 -11.91 14.15
C TYR A 182 -2.56 -12.59 14.56
N TYR A 183 -1.56 -11.82 14.99
CA TYR A 183 -0.24 -12.34 15.34
C TYR A 183 0.01 -12.34 16.85
N ASN A 184 -0.83 -11.68 17.63
CA ASN A 184 -0.61 -11.43 19.06
C ASN A 184 0.80 -10.86 19.32
N ARG A 185 1.16 -9.81 18.55
CA ARG A 185 2.42 -9.07 18.64
C ARG A 185 2.13 -7.59 18.86
N GLU A 186 2.99 -6.92 19.63
CA GLU A 186 3.02 -5.46 19.70
C GLU A 186 3.78 -4.91 18.50
N SER A 187 3.48 -3.67 18.11
CA SER A 187 4.16 -2.95 17.04
C SER A 187 4.23 -1.46 17.34
N GLU A 188 5.30 -0.80 16.91
CA GLU A 188 5.37 0.66 16.87
C GLU A 188 4.86 1.14 15.50
N VAL A 189 4.15 2.29 15.46
CA VAL A 189 3.64 2.83 14.20
C VAL A 189 4.68 3.78 13.62
N ILE A 190 5.09 3.51 12.37
CA ILE A 190 5.87 4.42 11.54
C ILE A 190 5.14 4.53 10.21
N TYR A 191 4.49 5.66 10.00
CA TYR A 191 3.72 5.91 8.79
C TYR A 191 4.60 5.86 7.54
N PRO A 192 4.12 5.26 6.43
CA PRO A 192 4.78 5.35 5.14
C PRO A 192 4.75 6.78 4.63
N CYS A 193 5.56 7.08 3.63
CA CYS A 193 5.83 8.45 3.22
C CYS A 193 5.73 8.68 1.72
N LEU A 194 5.69 9.96 1.36
CA LEU A 194 5.86 10.47 0.01
C LEU A 194 6.98 11.51 -0.03
N ASP A 195 7.46 11.81 -1.22
CA ASP A 195 8.35 12.95 -1.49
C ASP A 195 7.51 14.21 -1.69
N ILE A 196 7.00 14.76 -0.57
CA ILE A 196 6.00 15.83 -0.59
C ILE A 196 6.56 17.13 -1.14
N GLU A 197 7.83 17.42 -0.92
CA GLU A 197 8.47 18.63 -1.43
C GLU A 197 8.38 18.73 -2.95
N ASN A 198 8.45 17.58 -3.65
CA ASN A 198 8.40 17.50 -5.11
C ASN A 198 6.99 17.35 -5.68
N ILE A 199 5.94 17.29 -4.84
CA ILE A 199 4.55 17.25 -5.32
C ILE A 199 4.10 18.70 -5.63
N PRO A 200 3.56 18.97 -6.84
CA PRO A 200 3.04 20.27 -7.23
C PRO A 200 1.92 20.74 -6.29
N PHE A 201 1.98 21.99 -5.89
CA PHE A 201 1.00 22.64 -5.03
C PHE A 201 0.24 23.75 -5.77
N SER A 202 -1.06 23.91 -5.46
CA SER A 202 -1.85 25.03 -5.97
C SER A 202 -2.95 25.43 -4.99
N ASN A 203 -3.09 26.74 -4.80
CA ASN A 203 -4.24 27.35 -4.13
C ASN A 203 -5.45 27.51 -5.07
N GLU A 204 -5.20 27.56 -6.38
CA GLU A 204 -6.26 27.71 -7.39
C GLU A 204 -6.82 26.33 -7.73
N LYS A 205 -8.11 26.18 -7.55
CA LYS A 205 -8.84 24.94 -7.87
C LYS A 205 -9.77 25.17 -9.08
N GLU A 206 -9.83 24.15 -9.93
CA GLU A 206 -10.77 24.08 -11.05
C GLU A 206 -12.06 23.36 -10.59
N ASP A 207 -13.14 23.52 -11.33
CA ASP A 207 -14.44 22.95 -11.00
C ASP A 207 -14.55 21.49 -11.45
N TYR A 208 -13.72 20.61 -10.87
CA TYR A 208 -13.84 19.16 -11.01
C TYR A 208 -13.38 18.44 -9.74
N TYR A 209 -14.00 17.31 -9.47
CA TYR A 209 -13.52 16.33 -8.51
C TYR A 209 -12.50 15.40 -9.16
N PHE A 210 -11.63 14.79 -8.36
CA PHE A 210 -10.63 13.86 -8.88
C PHE A 210 -10.64 12.55 -8.14
N TYR A 211 -10.47 11.46 -8.87
CA TYR A 211 -10.22 10.13 -8.33
C TYR A 211 -9.18 9.41 -9.17
N ASN A 212 -8.24 8.70 -8.51
CA ASN A 212 -7.28 7.87 -9.23
C ASN A 212 -6.91 6.59 -8.49
N GLY A 213 -6.55 5.57 -9.26
CA GLY A 213 -6.12 4.28 -8.75
C GLY A 213 -6.17 3.18 -9.81
N ARG A 214 -5.84 1.96 -9.41
CA ARG A 214 -6.05 0.78 -10.25
C ARG A 214 -7.54 0.46 -10.30
N CYS A 215 -8.12 0.29 -11.49
CA CYS A 215 -9.54 -0.03 -11.64
C CYS A 215 -9.81 -1.51 -11.31
N ILE A 216 -9.96 -1.79 -10.01
CA ILE A 216 -10.24 -3.11 -9.43
C ILE A 216 -11.37 -3.00 -8.39
N PRO A 217 -12.14 -4.07 -8.12
CA PRO A 217 -13.40 -3.98 -7.37
C PRO A 217 -13.29 -3.28 -6.01
N TYR A 218 -12.28 -3.61 -5.19
CA TYR A 218 -12.18 -3.04 -3.85
C TYR A 218 -11.87 -1.52 -3.83
N LYS A 219 -11.43 -0.95 -4.97
CA LYS A 219 -11.20 0.50 -5.11
C LYS A 219 -12.48 1.30 -5.36
N LYS A 220 -13.64 0.63 -5.54
CA LYS A 220 -14.95 1.28 -5.59
C LYS A 220 -15.11 2.33 -6.70
N PHE A 221 -14.58 2.05 -7.90
CA PHE A 221 -14.81 2.88 -9.07
C PHE A 221 -16.29 2.92 -9.48
N ASP A 222 -17.00 1.82 -9.27
CA ASP A 222 -18.44 1.68 -9.45
C ASP A 222 -19.22 2.72 -8.64
N LEU A 223 -18.93 2.82 -7.34
CA LEU A 223 -19.54 3.81 -6.45
C LEU A 223 -19.32 5.25 -6.94
N ILE A 224 -18.10 5.57 -7.40
CA ILE A 224 -17.79 6.90 -7.92
C ILE A 224 -18.61 7.19 -9.19
N VAL A 225 -18.65 6.24 -10.14
CA VAL A 225 -19.41 6.40 -11.39
C VAL A 225 -20.90 6.57 -11.09
N ASP A 226 -21.47 5.76 -10.21
CA ASP A 226 -22.89 5.81 -9.86
C ASP A 226 -23.25 7.15 -9.19
N ALA A 227 -22.47 7.61 -8.21
CA ALA A 227 -22.68 8.87 -7.53
C ALA A 227 -22.60 10.07 -8.49
N PHE A 228 -21.62 10.09 -9.41
CA PHE A 228 -21.43 11.21 -10.32
C PHE A 228 -22.36 11.17 -11.53
N ASN A 229 -22.86 10.01 -11.93
CA ASN A 229 -23.97 9.90 -12.88
C ASN A 229 -25.26 10.49 -12.29
N GLU A 230 -25.50 10.30 -10.99
CA GLU A 230 -26.68 10.83 -10.31
C GLU A 230 -26.59 12.34 -10.10
N ASN A 231 -25.47 12.85 -9.55
CA ASN A 231 -25.33 14.25 -9.15
C ASN A 231 -24.96 15.20 -10.30
N GLY A 232 -24.49 14.68 -11.44
CA GLY A 232 -24.13 15.46 -12.64
C GLY A 232 -22.88 16.36 -12.49
N LYS A 233 -22.17 16.32 -11.34
CA LYS A 233 -20.97 17.13 -11.10
C LYS A 233 -19.81 16.61 -11.94
N LYS A 234 -18.85 17.48 -12.27
CA LYS A 234 -17.68 17.10 -13.07
C LYS A 234 -16.67 16.31 -12.28
N ILE A 235 -16.23 15.19 -12.81
CA ILE A 235 -15.14 14.40 -12.24
C ILE A 235 -14.17 13.92 -13.31
N LYS A 236 -12.89 13.92 -12.97
CA LYS A 236 -11.83 13.24 -13.72
C LYS A 236 -11.40 11.98 -12.99
N ILE A 237 -11.41 10.85 -13.70
CA ILE A 237 -11.03 9.54 -13.14
C ILE A 237 -9.80 9.05 -13.87
N ALA A 238 -8.66 8.94 -13.17
CA ALA A 238 -7.43 8.44 -13.75
C ALA A 238 -7.15 6.99 -13.32
N THR A 239 -6.75 6.16 -14.28
CA THR A 239 -6.33 4.78 -14.02
C THR A 239 -5.24 4.34 -15.00
N ASN A 240 -4.41 3.39 -14.59
CA ASN A 240 -3.46 2.70 -15.45
C ASN A 240 -3.94 1.30 -15.88
N THR A 241 -5.20 0.96 -15.58
CA THR A 241 -5.72 -0.39 -15.74
C THR A 241 -6.80 -0.41 -16.82
N ASP A 242 -6.49 -0.99 -17.99
CA ASP A 242 -7.47 -1.28 -19.04
C ASP A 242 -7.93 -2.75 -18.90
N ASN A 243 -9.01 -2.96 -18.15
CA ASN A 243 -9.62 -4.27 -17.94
C ASN A 243 -11.12 -4.23 -18.23
N LYS A 244 -11.82 -5.35 -18.04
CA LYS A 244 -13.27 -5.46 -18.27
C LYS A 244 -14.04 -4.44 -17.42
N LEU A 245 -13.72 -4.33 -16.12
CA LEU A 245 -14.40 -3.39 -15.21
C LEU A 245 -14.26 -1.94 -15.68
N TYR A 246 -13.04 -1.51 -16.08
CA TYR A 246 -12.83 -0.17 -16.63
C TYR A 246 -13.70 0.11 -17.85
N ARG A 247 -13.78 -0.84 -18.79
CA ARG A 247 -14.56 -0.67 -20.03
C ARG A 247 -16.05 -0.56 -19.74
N GLU A 248 -16.59 -1.44 -18.88
CA GLU A 248 -17.97 -1.42 -18.44
C GLU A 248 -18.35 -0.11 -17.74
N LEU A 249 -17.51 0.36 -16.81
CA LEU A 249 -17.76 1.60 -16.09
C LEU A 249 -17.65 2.83 -17.00
N LYS A 250 -16.71 2.83 -17.94
CA LYS A 250 -16.56 3.91 -18.92
C LYS A 250 -17.78 4.02 -19.85
N GLU A 251 -18.32 2.88 -20.30
CA GLU A 251 -19.54 2.84 -21.11
C GLU A 251 -20.76 3.32 -20.33
N LYS A 252 -20.84 3.03 -19.03
CA LYS A 252 -21.90 3.47 -18.13
C LYS A 252 -21.84 4.96 -17.78
N SER A 253 -20.69 5.61 -17.98
CA SER A 253 -20.42 6.97 -17.52
C SER A 253 -21.15 8.03 -18.37
N ASN A 254 -21.76 9.01 -17.70
CA ASN A 254 -22.32 10.19 -18.35
C ASN A 254 -21.21 11.17 -18.78
N SER A 255 -21.55 12.19 -19.57
CA SER A 255 -20.60 13.15 -20.16
C SER A 255 -19.85 14.04 -19.16
N ASN A 256 -20.28 14.10 -17.89
CA ASN A 256 -19.63 14.81 -16.80
C ASN A 256 -18.45 14.02 -16.19
N ILE A 257 -18.25 12.75 -16.58
CA ILE A 257 -17.18 11.86 -16.10
C ILE A 257 -16.13 11.72 -17.18
N GLU A 258 -14.96 12.30 -16.95
CA GLU A 258 -13.79 12.19 -17.84
C GLU A 258 -12.86 11.06 -17.38
N TRP A 259 -12.65 10.06 -18.24
CA TRP A 259 -11.71 8.97 -17.99
C TRP A 259 -10.35 9.23 -18.62
N ILE A 260 -9.28 9.08 -17.82
CA ILE A 260 -7.90 9.29 -18.21
C ILE A 260 -7.12 7.99 -17.98
N LEU A 261 -6.74 7.32 -19.08
CA LEU A 261 -5.90 6.12 -19.00
C LEU A 261 -4.43 6.55 -19.05
N THR A 262 -3.71 6.50 -17.91
CA THR A 262 -2.35 7.02 -17.81
C THR A 262 -1.53 6.34 -16.73
N ASN A 263 -0.20 6.30 -16.94
CA ASN A 263 0.85 5.99 -15.96
C ASN A 263 1.70 7.21 -15.60
N ASP A 264 1.39 8.37 -16.16
CA ASP A 264 2.15 9.60 -15.99
C ASP A 264 1.86 10.20 -14.60
N LEU A 265 2.83 10.12 -13.71
CA LEU A 265 2.73 10.64 -12.34
C LEU A 265 2.67 12.18 -12.32
N ASP A 266 3.34 12.86 -13.24
CA ASP A 266 3.34 14.31 -13.29
C ASP A 266 1.95 14.83 -13.69
N LEU A 267 1.31 14.16 -14.66
CA LEU A 267 -0.07 14.44 -15.01
C LEU A 267 -1.03 14.19 -13.83
N ILE A 268 -0.88 13.05 -13.12
CA ILE A 268 -1.70 12.72 -11.96
C ILE A 268 -1.52 13.78 -10.85
N ASN A 269 -0.28 14.17 -10.54
CA ASN A 269 0.00 15.19 -9.55
C ASN A 269 -0.56 16.57 -9.94
N LYS A 270 -0.50 16.92 -11.23
CA LYS A 270 -1.13 18.13 -11.76
C LYS A 270 -2.66 18.08 -11.60
N LEU A 271 -3.29 16.93 -11.86
CA LEU A 271 -4.73 16.75 -11.66
C LEU A 271 -5.11 16.84 -10.18
N HIS A 272 -4.31 16.29 -9.28
CA HIS A 272 -4.48 16.50 -7.84
C HIS A 272 -4.44 17.99 -7.48
N SER A 273 -3.43 18.73 -7.94
CA SER A 273 -3.21 20.11 -7.52
C SER A 273 -4.33 21.08 -7.94
N LYS A 274 -5.05 20.75 -9.00
CA LYS A 274 -6.14 21.57 -9.56
C LYS A 274 -7.54 21.09 -9.19
N ALA A 275 -7.70 19.91 -8.61
CA ALA A 275 -9.01 19.37 -8.25
C ALA A 275 -9.66 20.16 -7.10
N LYS A 276 -10.99 20.30 -7.15
CA LYS A 276 -11.82 20.85 -6.07
C LYS A 276 -11.75 19.99 -4.82
N ALA A 277 -11.81 18.68 -4.98
CA ALA A 277 -11.55 17.69 -3.95
C ALA A 277 -11.07 16.35 -4.57
N PHE A 278 -10.34 15.59 -3.79
CA PHE A 278 -9.98 14.21 -4.10
C PHE A 278 -10.96 13.25 -3.43
N LEU A 279 -11.44 12.23 -4.15
CA LEU A 279 -12.35 11.23 -3.60
C LEU A 279 -11.56 9.98 -3.18
N PHE A 280 -11.88 9.44 -2.00
CA PHE A 280 -11.22 8.24 -1.49
C PHE A 280 -12.25 7.25 -0.92
N PRO A 281 -12.97 6.51 -1.81
CA PRO A 281 -14.03 5.61 -1.40
C PRO A 281 -13.57 4.26 -0.83
N PRO A 282 -12.33 3.73 -1.05
CA PRO A 282 -11.96 2.42 -0.54
C PRO A 282 -11.61 2.46 0.96
N GLU A 283 -11.78 1.32 1.63
CA GLU A 283 -11.14 1.05 2.90
C GLU A 283 -9.72 0.50 2.65
N GLU A 284 -8.69 1.26 3.04
CA GLU A 284 -7.29 0.87 2.89
C GLU A 284 -6.57 0.81 4.24
N ASP A 285 -5.41 0.14 4.27
CA ASP A 285 -4.63 0.01 5.49
C ASP A 285 -4.06 1.35 5.95
N PHE A 286 -3.63 2.21 5.00
CA PHE A 286 -3.12 3.55 5.26
C PHE A 286 -3.67 4.59 4.26
N GLY A 287 -3.37 4.45 2.97
CA GLY A 287 -3.83 5.38 1.93
C GLY A 287 -2.82 6.49 1.61
N LEU A 288 -1.80 6.18 0.80
CA LEU A 288 -0.83 7.18 0.32
C LEU A 288 -1.43 8.17 -0.68
N VAL A 289 -2.46 7.76 -1.44
CA VAL A 289 -3.06 8.63 -2.46
C VAL A 289 -3.75 9.85 -1.87
N PRO A 290 -4.54 9.76 -0.79
CA PRO A 290 -5.04 10.93 -0.05
C PRO A 290 -3.94 11.89 0.38
N ILE A 291 -2.79 11.37 0.82
CA ILE A 291 -1.65 12.21 1.21
C ILE A 291 -1.09 12.97 0.00
N ALA A 292 -0.99 12.33 -1.17
CA ALA A 292 -0.58 13.01 -2.40
C ALA A 292 -1.54 14.15 -2.79
N ALA A 293 -2.85 13.94 -2.63
CA ALA A 293 -3.85 14.99 -2.85
C ALA A 293 -3.68 16.13 -1.84
N MET A 294 -3.53 15.82 -0.56
CA MET A 294 -3.30 16.83 0.48
C MET A 294 -1.96 17.57 0.30
N ALA A 295 -0.90 16.89 -0.13
CA ALA A 295 0.37 17.51 -0.50
C ALA A 295 0.22 18.50 -1.64
N SER A 296 -0.73 18.28 -2.55
CA SER A 296 -1.09 19.22 -3.62
C SER A 296 -2.01 20.35 -3.15
N GLY A 297 -2.36 20.44 -1.85
CA GLY A 297 -3.29 21.40 -1.28
C GLY A 297 -4.75 21.09 -1.57
N THR A 298 -5.09 19.85 -1.91
CA THR A 298 -6.44 19.43 -2.28
C THR A 298 -7.11 18.67 -1.13
N PRO A 299 -8.29 19.11 -0.68
CA PRO A 299 -9.03 18.44 0.38
C PRO A 299 -9.55 17.07 -0.09
N VAL A 300 -9.78 16.17 0.87
CA VAL A 300 -10.17 14.79 0.62
C VAL A 300 -11.60 14.52 1.11
N ILE A 301 -12.40 13.86 0.29
CA ILE A 301 -13.67 13.26 0.69
C ILE A 301 -13.46 11.75 0.78
N ALA A 302 -13.36 11.22 1.99
CA ALA A 302 -12.97 9.84 2.23
C ALA A 302 -14.07 9.00 2.87
N TYR A 303 -14.06 7.70 2.60
CA TYR A 303 -14.81 6.75 3.42
C TYR A 303 -14.24 6.71 4.84
N GLY A 304 -15.11 6.88 5.85
CA GLY A 304 -14.73 7.00 7.26
C GLY A 304 -14.26 5.68 7.87
N ARG A 305 -13.36 4.95 7.21
CA ARG A 305 -12.82 3.66 7.66
C ARG A 305 -11.34 3.49 7.32
N GLY A 306 -10.69 2.58 8.06
CA GLY A 306 -9.29 2.21 7.82
C GLY A 306 -8.32 3.37 8.01
N GLY A 307 -7.26 3.40 7.21
CA GLY A 307 -6.18 4.39 7.28
C GLY A 307 -6.59 5.82 6.92
N ALA A 308 -7.73 6.02 6.23
CA ALA A 308 -8.25 7.36 5.98
C ALA A 308 -8.51 8.14 7.27
N LEU A 309 -8.91 7.47 8.34
CA LEU A 309 -9.12 8.08 9.66
C LEU A 309 -7.84 8.57 10.34
N GLU A 310 -6.68 8.11 9.86
CA GLU A 310 -5.36 8.49 10.37
C GLU A 310 -4.72 9.60 9.53
N THR A 311 -5.07 9.67 8.25
CA THR A 311 -4.45 10.59 7.29
C THR A 311 -5.27 11.86 7.07
N VAL A 312 -6.60 11.78 7.14
CA VAL A 312 -7.51 12.92 6.91
C VAL A 312 -8.01 13.47 8.23
N VAL A 313 -7.96 14.79 8.39
CA VAL A 313 -8.49 15.51 9.57
C VAL A 313 -9.80 16.18 9.17
N SER A 314 -10.92 15.71 9.77
CA SER A 314 -12.26 16.22 9.47
C SER A 314 -12.37 17.72 9.69
N GLY A 315 -12.89 18.43 8.68
CA GLY A 315 -13.06 19.90 8.71
C GLY A 315 -11.78 20.71 8.46
N ILE A 316 -10.59 20.06 8.40
CA ILE A 316 -9.32 20.74 8.13
C ILE A 316 -8.74 20.29 6.80
N THR A 317 -8.55 18.98 6.61
CA THR A 317 -7.99 18.45 5.37
C THR A 317 -9.00 17.68 4.51
N GLY A 318 -10.22 17.53 4.99
CA GLY A 318 -11.28 16.85 4.28
C GLY A 318 -12.50 16.56 5.11
N VAL A 319 -13.34 15.67 4.61
CA VAL A 319 -14.56 15.19 5.28
C VAL A 319 -14.74 13.69 5.06
N PHE A 320 -15.57 13.06 5.89
CA PHE A 320 -15.85 11.63 5.80
C PHE A 320 -17.31 11.36 5.42
N PHE A 321 -17.55 10.38 4.55
CA PHE A 321 -18.84 9.75 4.38
C PHE A 321 -18.88 8.41 5.14
N GLU A 322 -20.08 8.07 5.66
CA GLU A 322 -20.22 7.01 6.67
C GLU A 322 -20.51 5.64 6.05
N GLU A 323 -21.28 5.60 4.95
CA GLU A 323 -21.67 4.37 4.28
C GLU A 323 -21.10 4.33 2.87
N GLN A 324 -20.59 3.18 2.44
CA GLN A 324 -19.95 2.99 1.14
C GLN A 324 -21.00 2.81 0.02
N ASN A 325 -21.87 3.82 -0.11
CA ASN A 325 -22.91 3.93 -1.14
C ASN A 325 -22.99 5.35 -1.71
N GLU A 326 -23.67 5.49 -2.86
CA GLU A 326 -23.81 6.75 -3.61
C GLU A 326 -24.56 7.81 -2.83
N ILE A 327 -25.57 7.44 -2.06
CA ILE A 327 -26.40 8.37 -1.27
C ILE A 327 -25.56 9.07 -0.19
N SER A 328 -24.79 8.30 0.56
CA SER A 328 -23.90 8.82 1.61
C SER A 328 -22.80 9.70 1.02
N LEU A 329 -22.22 9.28 -0.12
CA LEU A 329 -21.18 10.05 -0.81
C LEU A 329 -21.76 11.39 -1.33
N ASN A 330 -22.91 11.38 -2.03
CA ASN A 330 -23.51 12.59 -2.58
C ASN A 330 -23.92 13.57 -1.47
N LYS A 331 -24.51 13.08 -0.38
CA LYS A 331 -24.83 13.91 0.80
C LYS A 331 -23.56 14.58 1.37
N THR A 332 -22.45 13.87 1.40
CA THR A 332 -21.19 14.40 1.89
C THR A 332 -20.56 15.39 0.92
N ILE A 333 -20.70 15.19 -0.40
CA ILE A 333 -20.30 16.15 -1.43
C ILE A 333 -21.08 17.47 -1.27
N ASP A 334 -22.39 17.41 -1.07
CA ASP A 334 -23.22 18.61 -0.85
C ASP A 334 -22.91 19.35 0.46
N TYR A 335 -22.48 18.61 1.48
CA TYR A 335 -21.97 19.19 2.73
C TYR A 335 -20.61 19.85 2.50
N PHE A 336 -19.68 19.16 1.82
CA PHE A 336 -18.35 19.66 1.48
C PHE A 336 -18.39 20.98 0.70
N GLU A 337 -19.35 21.15 -0.24
CA GLU A 337 -19.48 22.37 -1.05
C GLU A 337 -19.87 23.61 -0.25
N LYS A 338 -20.36 23.44 0.99
CA LYS A 338 -20.67 24.54 1.92
C LYS A 338 -19.49 24.92 2.81
N MET A 339 -18.37 24.18 2.70
CA MET A 339 -17.19 24.39 3.51
C MET A 339 -16.11 25.13 2.73
N ASN A 340 -15.22 25.78 3.46
CA ASN A 340 -14.02 26.39 2.90
C ASN A 340 -12.78 25.66 3.47
N PHE A 341 -11.87 25.30 2.58
CA PHE A 341 -10.64 24.61 2.91
C PHE A 341 -9.43 25.46 2.55
N ASP A 342 -8.47 25.51 3.45
CA ASP A 342 -7.20 26.22 3.30
C ASP A 342 -6.15 25.26 2.73
N SER A 343 -5.77 25.44 1.47
CA SER A 343 -4.82 24.57 0.77
C SER A 343 -3.44 24.52 1.44
N GLU A 344 -2.98 25.62 2.08
CA GLU A 344 -1.70 25.64 2.79
C GLU A 344 -1.76 24.81 4.08
N LYS A 345 -2.85 24.91 4.84
CA LYS A 345 -3.06 24.06 6.03
C LYS A 345 -3.12 22.59 5.67
N ILE A 346 -3.79 22.27 4.55
CA ILE A 346 -3.87 20.90 4.02
C ILE A 346 -2.46 20.37 3.70
N ARG A 347 -1.66 21.13 2.94
CA ARG A 347 -0.28 20.75 2.61
C ARG A 347 0.59 20.62 3.86
N ASN A 348 0.47 21.57 4.80
CA ASN A 348 1.24 21.54 6.04
C ASN A 348 0.96 20.27 6.86
N HIS A 349 -0.30 19.82 6.89
CA HIS A 349 -0.64 18.55 7.50
C HIS A 349 0.02 17.37 6.76
N ALA A 350 0.00 17.37 5.43
CA ALA A 350 0.64 16.32 4.62
C ALA A 350 2.15 16.21 4.89
N MET A 351 2.85 17.31 5.24
CA MET A 351 4.29 17.29 5.56
C MET A 351 4.65 16.37 6.72
N SER A 352 3.70 16.01 7.60
CA SER A 352 3.92 14.99 8.64
C SER A 352 4.19 13.58 8.07
N PHE A 353 3.85 13.36 6.80
CA PHE A 353 4.07 12.11 6.06
C PHE A 353 5.20 12.23 5.02
N ASP A 354 6.08 13.25 5.15
CA ASP A 354 7.22 13.40 4.25
C ASP A 354 8.30 12.32 4.50
N LYS A 355 9.04 11.99 3.44
CA LYS A 355 10.14 11.01 3.49
C LYS A 355 11.18 11.30 4.56
N LYS A 356 11.42 12.58 4.92
CA LYS A 356 12.35 12.97 5.98
C LYS A 356 11.88 12.47 7.35
N MET A 357 10.55 12.55 7.61
CA MET A 357 9.97 12.07 8.86
C MET A 357 10.05 10.55 8.96
N PHE A 358 9.71 9.85 7.87
CA PHE A 358 9.85 8.40 7.81
C PHE A 358 11.28 7.95 8.10
N ARG A 359 12.26 8.55 7.42
CA ARG A 359 13.68 8.22 7.60
C ARG A 359 14.15 8.44 9.02
N LYS A 360 13.80 9.61 9.60
CA LYS A 360 14.11 9.92 10.99
C LYS A 360 13.56 8.87 11.93
N ASN A 361 12.26 8.59 11.85
CA ASN A 361 11.57 7.67 12.75
C ASN A 361 12.11 6.23 12.62
N LEU A 362 12.40 5.77 11.38
CA LEU A 362 12.95 4.44 11.17
C LEU A 362 14.37 4.29 11.75
N ILE A 363 15.24 5.28 11.55
CA ILE A 363 16.59 5.28 12.10
C ILE A 363 16.57 5.33 13.64
N GLU A 364 15.72 6.19 14.22
CA GLU A 364 15.56 6.28 15.68
C GLU A 364 15.05 4.95 16.27
N PHE A 365 14.07 4.32 15.60
CA PHE A 365 13.58 3.01 16.01
C PHE A 365 14.68 1.95 16.02
N ILE A 366 15.44 1.83 14.93
CA ILE A 366 16.50 0.80 14.82
C ILE A 366 17.60 1.03 15.87
N ASN A 367 18.05 2.29 16.04
CA ASN A 367 19.07 2.62 17.04
C ASN A 367 18.62 2.24 18.46
N LYS A 368 17.38 2.58 18.83
CA LYS A 368 16.80 2.21 20.12
C LYS A 368 16.76 0.70 20.35
N LYS A 369 16.57 -0.10 19.27
CA LYS A 369 16.53 -1.57 19.39
C LYS A 369 17.89 -2.23 19.38
N LEU A 370 18.93 -1.54 18.92
CA LEU A 370 20.32 -2.00 19.00
C LEU A 370 20.96 -1.72 20.36
N GLU A 371 20.41 -0.82 21.16
CA GLU A 371 20.90 -0.45 22.48
C GLU A 371 20.34 -1.36 23.60
N ASN A 372 19.26 -2.11 23.31
CA ASN A 372 18.61 -3.04 24.23
C ASN A 372 19.03 -4.49 23.98
#